data_adc370a5291da937aac7ed74ab155a11
#
_entry.id   adc370a5291da937aac7ed74ab155a11
#
_cell.length_a   1.000
_cell.length_b   1.000
_cell.length_c   1.000
_cell.angle_alpha   90.00
_cell.angle_beta   90.00
_cell.angle_gamma   90.00
#
_symmetry.space_group_name_H-M   'P 1'
#
loop_
_entity.id
_entity.type
_entity.pdbx_description
1 polymer ?
#
loop_
_entity_poly.entity_id
_entity_poly.type
_entity_poly.pdbx_seq_one_letter_code
_entity_poly.pdbx_strand_id
1 'polypeptide(L)'
;MSGGGNDFDDRVLGRATGVDAPPPPPSAELLRAVESTKPVRTRTRFGAAAVVALVGLVGPAIVLVHGPLRRDLAGLPAAWLIAAVALWGSAFALSLASAMIPRRGDVLPAPSRASMVAMAAMVVVALFALLATVDVPGQSMLPAERGWTLFESCVHCIGTVAKVAVVILIAGLIALRRLVPVGGSRVGMALGAAGGALGGLLLVFICPFASTAHVVLGHVVGMVLAAIAGALLMFRK
;
A
#
# COMPACT_ATOMS: atom_id res chain seq x y z
N MET A 1 -44.76 21.34 35.23
CA MET A 1 -43.93 21.66 34.03
C MET A 1 -43.79 20.34 33.26
N SER A 2 -44.63 20.18 32.24
CA SER A 2 -44.75 18.92 31.48
C SER A 2 -43.75 18.93 30.33
N GLY A 3 -42.96 17.86 30.26
CA GLY A 3 -42.00 17.62 29.19
C GLY A 3 -42.73 17.35 27.86
N GLY A 4 -42.61 18.28 26.93
CA GLY A 4 -42.94 18.07 25.55
C GLY A 4 -41.85 17.20 24.91
N GLY A 5 -42.07 15.87 24.86
CA GLY A 5 -41.23 14.94 24.14
C GLY A 5 -41.35 15.22 22.65
N ASN A 6 -40.24 15.09 21.94
CA ASN A 6 -40.07 15.30 20.52
C ASN A 6 -40.86 14.27 19.65
N ASP A 7 -42.17 14.40 19.64
CA ASP A 7 -43.07 13.61 18.78
C ASP A 7 -42.91 13.93 17.28
N PHE A 8 -42.05 14.89 16.94
CA PHE A 8 -41.87 15.35 15.56
C PHE A 8 -40.89 14.48 14.76
N ASP A 9 -39.88 13.91 15.40
CA ASP A 9 -38.83 13.17 14.72
C ASP A 9 -39.26 11.77 14.25
N ASP A 10 -40.08 11.07 15.02
CA ASP A 10 -40.49 9.70 14.68
C ASP A 10 -41.43 9.61 13.47
N ARG A 11 -42.27 10.66 13.25
CA ARG A 11 -43.16 10.72 12.08
C ARG A 11 -42.45 11.08 10.78
N VAL A 12 -41.36 11.86 10.87
CA VAL A 12 -40.56 12.24 9.71
C VAL A 12 -39.66 11.09 9.28
N LEU A 13 -39.06 10.40 10.23
CA LEU A 13 -38.24 9.20 9.96
C LEU A 13 -39.06 8.05 9.43
N GLY A 14 -40.26 7.79 9.97
CA GLY A 14 -41.14 6.73 9.48
C GLY A 14 -41.68 6.97 8.05
N ARG A 15 -41.82 8.25 7.62
CA ARG A 15 -42.18 8.58 6.23
C ARG A 15 -41.02 8.57 5.26
N ALA A 16 -39.80 8.86 5.74
CA ALA A 16 -38.60 8.89 4.88
C ALA A 16 -38.03 7.51 4.60
N THR A 17 -38.31 6.52 5.47
CA THR A 17 -37.68 5.20 5.32
C THR A 17 -38.52 4.21 4.56
N GLY A 18 -39.84 4.42 4.39
CA GLY A 18 -40.70 3.49 3.62
C GLY A 18 -40.48 1.99 3.93
N VAL A 19 -40.05 1.70 5.18
CA VAL A 19 -39.43 0.40 5.56
C VAL A 19 -40.46 -0.72 5.70
N ASP A 20 -41.77 -0.39 5.68
CA ASP A 20 -42.82 -1.39 5.88
C ASP A 20 -43.29 -2.13 4.60
N ALA A 21 -42.83 -1.70 3.44
CA ALA A 21 -43.10 -2.43 2.21
C ALA A 21 -41.86 -3.23 1.80
N PRO A 22 -41.93 -4.55 1.61
CA PRO A 22 -40.83 -5.30 1.05
C PRO A 22 -40.40 -4.67 -0.28
N PRO A 23 -39.09 -4.59 -0.57
CA PRO A 23 -38.63 -4.01 -1.81
C PRO A 23 -39.31 -4.73 -2.99
N PRO A 24 -39.74 -4.00 -4.03
CA PRO A 24 -40.39 -4.61 -5.18
C PRO A 24 -39.48 -5.71 -5.75
N PRO A 25 -40.04 -6.83 -6.18
CA PRO A 25 -39.26 -7.93 -6.75
C PRO A 25 -38.43 -7.36 -7.92
N PRO A 26 -37.19 -7.84 -8.08
CA PRO A 26 -36.31 -7.35 -9.16
C PRO A 26 -37.00 -7.61 -10.52
N SER A 27 -36.90 -6.65 -11.40
CA SER A 27 -37.48 -6.78 -12.74
C SER A 27 -36.90 -7.97 -13.48
N ALA A 28 -37.68 -8.61 -14.35
CA ALA A 28 -37.19 -9.72 -15.17
C ALA A 28 -35.99 -9.37 -16.03
N GLU A 29 -35.87 -8.09 -16.38
CA GLU A 29 -34.74 -7.54 -17.12
C GLU A 29 -33.48 -7.49 -16.24
N LEU A 30 -33.61 -7.06 -14.98
CA LEU A 30 -32.50 -7.06 -14.01
C LEU A 30 -32.01 -8.50 -13.72
N LEU A 31 -32.94 -9.44 -13.57
CA LEU A 31 -32.58 -10.85 -13.37
C LEU A 31 -31.83 -11.42 -14.58
N ARG A 32 -32.29 -11.14 -15.82
CA ARG A 32 -31.57 -11.55 -17.02
C ARG A 32 -30.18 -10.90 -17.13
N ALA A 33 -30.06 -9.60 -16.77
CA ALA A 33 -28.79 -8.89 -16.77
C ALA A 33 -27.82 -9.52 -15.74
N VAL A 34 -28.31 -9.91 -14.56
CA VAL A 34 -27.49 -10.59 -13.53
C VAL A 34 -27.08 -11.99 -14.01
N GLU A 35 -28.02 -12.77 -14.60
CA GLU A 35 -27.72 -14.09 -15.13
C GLU A 35 -26.73 -14.08 -16.30
N SER A 36 -26.78 -13.02 -17.14
CA SER A 36 -25.85 -12.84 -18.24
C SER A 36 -24.46 -12.37 -17.79
N THR A 37 -24.34 -11.87 -16.56
CA THR A 37 -23.07 -11.38 -16.02
C THR A 37 -22.20 -12.57 -15.59
N LYS A 38 -21.15 -12.85 -16.34
CA LYS A 38 -20.21 -13.92 -15.96
C LYS A 38 -19.61 -13.63 -14.58
N PRO A 39 -19.72 -14.57 -13.62
CA PRO A 39 -19.14 -14.35 -12.28
C PRO A 39 -17.63 -14.15 -12.38
N VAL A 40 -17.15 -13.03 -11.85
CA VAL A 40 -15.71 -12.74 -11.78
C VAL A 40 -15.08 -13.70 -10.78
N ARG A 41 -14.32 -14.68 -11.27
CA ARG A 41 -13.69 -15.70 -10.42
C ARG A 41 -12.65 -15.03 -9.50
N THR A 42 -12.76 -15.26 -8.20
CA THR A 42 -11.77 -14.82 -7.19
C THR A 42 -10.35 -15.29 -7.51
N ARG A 43 -10.21 -16.43 -8.20
CA ARG A 43 -8.94 -16.98 -8.67
C ARG A 43 -8.21 -16.07 -9.66
N THR A 44 -8.92 -15.29 -10.48
CA THR A 44 -8.29 -14.33 -11.42
C THR A 44 -7.69 -13.14 -10.69
N ARG A 45 -8.22 -12.74 -9.54
CA ARG A 45 -7.69 -11.62 -8.74
C ARG A 45 -6.40 -11.99 -8.00
N PHE A 46 -6.35 -13.21 -7.47
CA PHE A 46 -5.11 -13.72 -6.89
C PHE A 46 -4.00 -13.81 -7.94
N GLY A 47 -4.32 -14.32 -9.13
CA GLY A 47 -3.38 -14.33 -10.26
C GLY A 47 -2.94 -12.94 -10.66
N ALA A 48 -3.84 -11.95 -10.69
CA ALA A 48 -3.49 -10.56 -10.99
C ALA A 48 -2.59 -9.95 -9.92
N ALA A 49 -2.85 -10.20 -8.63
CA ALA A 49 -1.98 -9.75 -7.55
C ALA A 49 -0.58 -10.37 -7.65
N ALA A 50 -0.50 -11.67 -7.98
CA ALA A 50 0.77 -12.36 -8.20
C ALA A 50 1.55 -11.77 -9.39
N VAL A 51 0.87 -11.46 -10.49
CA VAL A 51 1.51 -10.80 -11.65
C VAL A 51 2.02 -9.41 -11.28
N VAL A 52 1.24 -8.60 -10.55
CA VAL A 52 1.69 -7.28 -10.10
C VAL A 52 2.91 -7.41 -9.17
N ALA A 53 2.89 -8.38 -8.25
CA ALA A 53 4.03 -8.65 -7.37
C ALA A 53 5.28 -9.05 -8.18
N LEU A 54 5.15 -9.98 -9.12
CA LEU A 54 6.26 -10.44 -9.96
C LEU A 54 6.84 -9.30 -10.79
N VAL A 55 6.00 -8.51 -11.47
CA VAL A 55 6.45 -7.34 -12.25
C VAL A 55 7.17 -6.33 -11.35
N GLY A 56 6.65 -6.09 -10.15
CA GLY A 56 7.26 -5.19 -9.18
C GLY A 56 8.63 -5.69 -8.67
N LEU A 57 8.80 -7.00 -8.55
CA LEU A 57 10.05 -7.60 -8.05
C LEU A 57 11.18 -7.64 -9.10
N VAL A 58 10.87 -7.56 -10.40
CA VAL A 58 11.88 -7.65 -11.47
C VAL A 58 12.94 -6.55 -11.33
N GLY A 59 12.54 -5.29 -11.19
CA GLY A 59 13.47 -4.18 -11.04
C GLY A 59 14.38 -4.30 -9.82
N PRO A 60 13.81 -4.48 -8.60
CA PRO A 60 14.60 -4.76 -7.40
C PRO A 60 15.54 -5.96 -7.55
N ALA A 61 15.09 -7.07 -8.13
CA ALA A 61 15.93 -8.23 -8.35
C ALA A 61 17.15 -7.93 -9.25
N ILE A 62 16.94 -7.19 -10.35
CA ILE A 62 18.04 -6.77 -11.22
C ILE A 62 19.04 -5.90 -10.46
N VAL A 63 18.55 -4.96 -9.66
CA VAL A 63 19.43 -4.08 -8.86
C VAL A 63 20.19 -4.87 -7.80
N LEU A 64 19.58 -5.86 -7.16
CA LEU A 64 20.26 -6.70 -6.16
C LEU A 64 21.32 -7.63 -6.78
N VAL A 65 21.12 -8.08 -8.02
CA VAL A 65 22.09 -8.97 -8.71
C VAL A 65 23.24 -8.19 -9.32
N HIS A 66 22.98 -7.00 -9.89
CA HIS A 66 23.96 -6.27 -10.69
C HIS A 66 24.37 -4.92 -10.09
N GLY A 67 23.60 -4.42 -9.09
CA GLY A 67 23.87 -3.13 -8.46
C GLY A 67 24.86 -3.22 -7.29
N PRO A 68 25.36 -2.07 -6.83
CA PRO A 68 26.22 -2.04 -5.66
C PRO A 68 25.39 -2.29 -4.39
N LEU A 69 25.69 -3.35 -3.68
CA LEU A 69 25.16 -3.56 -2.34
C LEU A 69 25.86 -2.63 -1.34
N ARG A 70 25.19 -2.33 -0.22
CA ARG A 70 25.79 -1.54 0.87
C ARG A 70 26.98 -2.31 1.47
N ARG A 71 28.05 -1.56 1.75
CA ARG A 71 29.33 -2.15 2.18
C ARG A 71 29.28 -2.81 3.56
N ASP A 72 28.42 -2.29 4.44
CA ASP A 72 28.26 -2.75 5.82
C ASP A 72 27.26 -3.92 5.96
N LEU A 73 26.73 -4.44 4.84
CA LEU A 73 25.70 -5.50 4.86
C LEU A 73 26.15 -6.75 5.63
N ALA A 74 27.42 -7.14 5.47
CA ALA A 74 27.98 -8.31 6.16
C ALA A 74 28.21 -8.06 7.66
N GLY A 75 28.33 -6.81 8.08
CA GLY A 75 28.50 -6.41 9.48
C GLY A 75 27.18 -6.21 10.24
N LEU A 76 26.04 -6.18 9.53
CA LEU A 76 24.74 -6.00 10.17
C LEU A 76 24.35 -7.25 10.98
N PRO A 77 23.74 -7.07 12.18
CA PRO A 77 23.19 -8.19 12.92
C PRO A 77 22.14 -8.94 12.11
N ALA A 78 22.29 -10.26 11.98
CA ALA A 78 21.36 -11.09 11.20
C ALA A 78 19.90 -10.92 11.66
N ALA A 79 19.67 -10.84 12.98
CA ALA A 79 18.33 -10.60 13.52
C ALA A 79 17.72 -9.28 13.04
N TRP A 80 18.52 -8.21 12.95
CA TRP A 80 18.05 -6.92 12.41
C TRP A 80 17.68 -7.04 10.94
N LEU A 81 18.53 -7.69 10.14
CA LEU A 81 18.28 -7.86 8.71
C LEU A 81 17.02 -8.68 8.46
N ILE A 82 16.84 -9.77 9.20
CA ILE A 82 15.62 -10.59 9.15
C ILE A 82 14.39 -9.75 9.53
N ALA A 83 14.47 -8.98 10.61
CA ALA A 83 13.37 -8.10 11.04
C ALA A 83 13.05 -7.04 9.97
N ALA A 84 14.05 -6.39 9.41
CA ALA A 84 13.87 -5.39 8.35
C ALA A 84 13.20 -6.00 7.10
N VAL A 85 13.71 -7.14 6.62
CA VAL A 85 13.14 -7.85 5.46
C VAL A 85 11.71 -8.31 5.75
N ALA A 86 11.46 -8.88 6.93
CA ALA A 86 10.13 -9.33 7.32
C ALA A 86 9.13 -8.18 7.42
N LEU A 87 9.51 -7.04 8.00
CA LEU A 87 8.63 -5.88 8.16
C LEU A 87 8.32 -5.19 6.83
N TRP A 88 9.34 -4.86 6.05
CA TRP A 88 9.14 -4.23 4.74
C TRP A 88 8.44 -5.18 3.76
N GLY A 89 8.82 -6.47 3.76
CA GLY A 89 8.17 -7.50 2.95
C GLY A 89 6.71 -7.73 3.33
N SER A 90 6.40 -7.76 4.63
CA SER A 90 5.02 -7.85 5.11
C SER A 90 4.21 -6.61 4.77
N ALA A 91 4.79 -5.41 4.92
CA ALA A 91 4.14 -4.16 4.53
C ALA A 91 3.79 -4.16 3.03
N PHE A 92 4.70 -4.62 2.17
CA PHE A 92 4.44 -4.83 0.74
C PHE A 92 3.31 -5.83 0.50
N ALA A 93 3.45 -7.05 1.03
CA ALA A 93 2.53 -8.15 0.76
C ALA A 93 1.10 -7.86 1.27
N LEU A 94 0.98 -7.35 2.50
CA LEU A 94 -0.32 -7.03 3.10
C LEU A 94 -1.00 -5.85 2.41
N SER A 95 -0.26 -4.80 2.05
CA SER A 95 -0.80 -3.66 1.33
C SER A 95 -1.28 -4.06 -0.06
N LEU A 96 -0.49 -4.84 -0.81
CA LEU A 96 -0.87 -5.36 -2.13
C LEU A 96 -2.08 -6.30 -2.03
N ALA A 97 -2.06 -7.25 -1.11
CA ALA A 97 -3.17 -8.19 -0.92
C ALA A 97 -4.46 -7.48 -0.53
N SER A 98 -4.39 -6.48 0.37
CA SER A 98 -5.57 -5.72 0.79
C SER A 98 -6.17 -4.87 -0.34
N ALA A 99 -5.33 -4.42 -1.28
CA ALA A 99 -5.76 -3.66 -2.45
C ALA A 99 -6.41 -4.55 -3.54
N MET A 100 -5.95 -5.79 -3.69
CA MET A 100 -6.31 -6.62 -4.84
C MET A 100 -7.16 -7.84 -4.51
N ILE A 101 -7.09 -8.37 -3.29
CA ILE A 101 -7.75 -9.62 -2.91
C ILE A 101 -8.95 -9.35 -1.99
N PRO A 102 -10.20 -9.65 -2.44
CA PRO A 102 -11.38 -9.56 -1.59
C PRO A 102 -11.33 -10.65 -0.49
N ARG A 103 -12.03 -10.42 0.62
CA ARG A 103 -12.29 -11.48 1.61
C ARG A 103 -13.22 -12.54 1.02
N ARG A 104 -13.23 -13.74 1.65
CA ARG A 104 -14.22 -14.76 1.33
C ARG A 104 -15.63 -14.18 1.56
N GLY A 105 -16.47 -14.27 0.54
CA GLY A 105 -17.83 -13.70 0.56
C GLY A 105 -17.94 -12.27 0.02
N ASP A 106 -16.84 -11.51 -0.09
CA ASP A 106 -16.87 -10.17 -0.68
C ASP A 106 -16.68 -10.24 -2.20
N VAL A 107 -17.51 -9.50 -2.92
CA VAL A 107 -17.36 -9.36 -4.37
C VAL A 107 -16.18 -8.43 -4.71
N LEU A 108 -15.90 -7.46 -3.85
CA LEU A 108 -14.88 -6.42 -4.04
C LEU A 108 -13.98 -6.28 -2.80
N PRO A 109 -12.69 -5.89 -2.97
CA PRO A 109 -11.85 -5.49 -1.83
C PRO A 109 -12.49 -4.31 -1.10
N ALA A 110 -12.63 -4.40 0.22
CA ALA A 110 -13.17 -3.30 1.01
C ALA A 110 -12.18 -2.11 1.04
N PRO A 111 -12.53 -0.93 0.47
CA PRO A 111 -11.59 0.20 0.39
C PRO A 111 -11.11 0.68 1.77
N SER A 112 -11.98 0.66 2.79
CA SER A 112 -11.62 1.02 4.16
C SER A 112 -10.54 0.11 4.74
N ARG A 113 -10.64 -1.21 4.50
CA ARG A 113 -9.63 -2.18 4.91
C ARG A 113 -8.29 -1.92 4.22
N ALA A 114 -8.30 -1.66 2.91
CA ALA A 114 -7.07 -1.39 2.17
C ALA A 114 -6.33 -0.18 2.73
N SER A 115 -7.05 0.91 3.05
CA SER A 115 -6.44 2.09 3.66
C SER A 115 -5.95 1.84 5.09
N MET A 116 -6.70 1.09 5.91
CA MET A 116 -6.29 0.77 7.28
C MET A 116 -5.01 -0.08 7.30
N VAL A 117 -4.93 -1.10 6.44
CA VAL A 117 -3.73 -1.94 6.32
C VAL A 117 -2.54 -1.12 5.85
N ALA A 118 -2.72 -0.24 4.85
CA ALA A 118 -1.66 0.62 4.37
C ALA A 118 -1.16 1.59 5.46
N MET A 119 -2.06 2.22 6.20
CA MET A 119 -1.69 3.10 7.31
C MET A 119 -0.97 2.34 8.43
N ALA A 120 -1.49 1.18 8.84
CA ALA A 120 -0.83 0.35 9.84
C ALA A 120 0.58 -0.06 9.41
N ALA A 121 0.74 -0.48 8.14
CA ALA A 121 2.04 -0.84 7.58
C ALA A 121 3.01 0.35 7.63
N MET A 122 2.57 1.55 7.24
CA MET A 122 3.41 2.77 7.29
C MET A 122 3.83 3.11 8.73
N VAL A 123 2.91 3.03 9.69
CA VAL A 123 3.21 3.29 11.10
C VAL A 123 4.21 2.28 11.66
N VAL A 124 4.01 0.98 11.41
CA VAL A 124 4.92 -0.07 11.89
C VAL A 124 6.32 0.09 11.30
N VAL A 125 6.42 0.37 10.00
CA VAL A 125 7.70 0.62 9.32
C VAL A 125 8.38 1.89 9.87
N ALA A 126 7.61 2.95 10.12
CA ALA A 126 8.13 4.19 10.69
C ALA A 126 8.69 3.98 12.11
N LEU A 127 7.95 3.25 12.96
CA LEU A 127 8.41 2.90 14.31
C LEU A 127 9.68 2.04 14.26
N PHE A 128 9.74 1.07 13.36
CA PHE A 128 10.95 0.27 13.17
C PHE A 128 12.14 1.15 12.73
N ALA A 129 11.95 2.06 11.77
CA ALA A 129 12.99 2.97 11.31
C ALA A 129 13.49 3.90 12.43
N LEU A 130 12.59 4.36 13.32
CA LEU A 130 12.93 5.21 14.45
C LEU A 130 13.70 4.48 15.56
N LEU A 131 13.28 3.23 15.86
CA LEU A 131 13.73 2.51 17.06
C LEU A 131 14.86 1.52 16.78
N ALA A 132 14.98 1.03 15.55
CA ALA A 132 15.84 -0.09 15.20
C ALA A 132 16.90 0.23 14.14
N THR A 133 17.19 1.51 13.88
CA THR A 133 18.30 1.86 12.98
C THR A 133 19.63 1.43 13.61
N VAL A 134 20.41 0.67 12.86
CA VAL A 134 21.71 0.12 13.29
C VAL A 134 22.83 0.79 12.52
N ASP A 135 23.79 1.30 13.24
CA ASP A 135 25.07 1.78 12.72
C ASP A 135 26.14 0.70 12.95
N VAL A 136 26.92 0.40 11.90
CA VAL A 136 28.07 -0.52 11.98
C VAL A 136 29.33 0.34 11.99
N PRO A 137 30.03 0.46 13.14
CA PRO A 137 31.19 1.34 13.26
C PRO A 137 32.25 1.09 12.19
N GLY A 138 32.68 2.13 11.51
CA GLY A 138 33.70 2.08 10.46
C GLY A 138 33.25 1.50 9.12
N GLN A 139 31.99 1.05 9.00
CA GLN A 139 31.43 0.50 7.76
C GLN A 139 30.21 1.26 7.26
N SER A 140 29.35 1.72 8.17
CA SER A 140 28.20 2.56 7.82
C SER A 140 28.68 3.96 7.44
N MET A 141 28.07 4.52 6.41
CA MET A 141 28.41 5.84 5.90
C MET A 141 27.45 6.91 6.40
N LEU A 142 27.97 8.10 6.66
CA LEU A 142 27.16 9.31 6.77
C LEU A 142 27.07 10.00 5.40
N PRO A 143 25.96 10.71 5.09
CA PRO A 143 25.85 11.45 3.83
C PRO A 143 27.02 12.39 3.57
N ALA A 144 27.52 13.06 4.61
CA ALA A 144 28.65 13.99 4.53
C ALA A 144 29.97 13.33 4.08
N GLU A 145 30.18 12.04 4.37
CA GLU A 145 31.37 11.29 3.92
C GLU A 145 31.41 11.08 2.41
N ARG A 146 30.23 11.16 1.77
CA ARG A 146 30.07 11.14 0.30
C ARG A 146 30.07 12.55 -0.31
N GLY A 147 30.22 13.58 0.48
CA GLY A 147 30.04 14.97 0.06
C GLY A 147 28.59 15.35 -0.23
N TRP A 148 27.62 14.55 0.27
CA TRP A 148 26.19 14.80 0.11
C TRP A 148 25.62 15.46 1.35
N THR A 149 24.69 16.37 1.16
CA THR A 149 23.83 16.84 2.24
C THR A 149 22.81 15.74 2.62
N LEU A 150 22.28 15.83 3.83
CA LEU A 150 21.18 14.95 4.25
C LEU A 150 20.01 15.04 3.26
N PHE A 151 19.70 16.23 2.77
CA PHE A 151 18.62 16.46 1.82
C PHE A 151 18.85 15.72 0.49
N GLU A 152 20.03 15.86 -0.12
CA GLU A 152 20.38 15.19 -1.38
C GLU A 152 20.30 13.68 -1.25
N SER A 153 20.79 13.13 -0.15
CA SER A 153 20.74 11.69 0.10
C SER A 153 19.30 11.20 0.27
N CYS A 154 18.44 11.95 0.96
CA CYS A 154 17.03 11.63 1.10
C CYS A 154 16.29 11.68 -0.24
N VAL A 155 16.52 12.73 -1.04
CA VAL A 155 15.90 12.88 -2.39
C VAL A 155 16.29 11.70 -3.29
N HIS A 156 17.56 11.26 -3.25
CA HIS A 156 17.98 10.08 -4.00
C HIS A 156 17.24 8.81 -3.59
N CYS A 157 17.09 8.56 -2.29
CA CYS A 157 16.35 7.40 -1.78
C CYS A 157 14.86 7.48 -2.09
N ILE A 158 14.22 8.66 -1.92
CA ILE A 158 12.83 8.89 -2.32
C ILE A 158 12.66 8.61 -3.82
N GLY A 159 13.60 9.05 -4.67
CA GLY A 159 13.60 8.79 -6.10
C GLY A 159 13.67 7.29 -6.43
N THR A 160 14.44 6.52 -5.67
CA THR A 160 14.50 5.06 -5.81
C THR A 160 13.18 4.40 -5.41
N VAL A 161 12.61 4.79 -4.26
CA VAL A 161 11.28 4.33 -3.84
C VAL A 161 10.22 4.67 -4.88
N ALA A 162 10.23 5.89 -5.42
CA ALA A 162 9.28 6.33 -6.43
C ALA A 162 9.35 5.50 -7.73
N LYS A 163 10.54 5.15 -8.20
CA LYS A 163 10.71 4.28 -9.39
C LYS A 163 10.04 2.92 -9.19
N VAL A 164 10.25 2.28 -8.05
CA VAL A 164 9.62 0.99 -7.72
C VAL A 164 8.11 1.15 -7.56
N ALA A 165 7.66 2.21 -6.88
CA ALA A 165 6.25 2.47 -6.64
C ALA A 165 5.48 2.72 -7.95
N VAL A 166 6.06 3.44 -8.90
CA VAL A 166 5.44 3.69 -10.22
C VAL A 166 5.17 2.39 -10.96
N VAL A 167 6.10 1.43 -10.94
CA VAL A 167 5.92 0.12 -11.58
C VAL A 167 4.72 -0.62 -10.95
N ILE A 168 4.64 -0.68 -9.62
CA ILE A 168 3.53 -1.32 -8.90
C ILE A 168 2.20 -0.60 -9.17
N LEU A 169 2.19 0.73 -9.19
CA LEU A 169 1.00 1.53 -9.44
C LEU A 169 0.48 1.31 -10.87
N ILE A 170 1.36 1.32 -11.88
CA ILE A 170 0.97 1.09 -13.27
C ILE A 170 0.45 -0.35 -13.45
N ALA A 171 1.19 -1.35 -12.97
CA ALA A 171 0.78 -2.74 -13.07
C ALA A 171 -0.54 -2.99 -12.33
N GLY A 172 -0.69 -2.45 -11.11
CA GLY A 172 -1.91 -2.54 -10.32
C GLY A 172 -3.10 -1.84 -10.98
N LEU A 173 -2.88 -0.65 -11.56
CA LEU A 173 -3.91 0.08 -12.28
C LEU A 173 -4.41 -0.68 -13.51
N ILE A 174 -3.48 -1.26 -14.31
CA ILE A 174 -3.83 -2.09 -15.48
C ILE A 174 -4.61 -3.33 -15.03
N ALA A 175 -4.15 -4.01 -13.99
CA ALA A 175 -4.81 -5.19 -13.47
C ALA A 175 -6.22 -4.88 -12.94
N LEU A 176 -6.38 -3.81 -12.17
CA LEU A 176 -7.69 -3.41 -11.61
C LEU A 176 -8.66 -2.91 -12.68
N ARG A 177 -8.20 -2.20 -13.72
CA ARG A 177 -9.05 -1.77 -14.84
C ARG A 177 -9.70 -2.93 -15.57
N ARG A 178 -9.00 -4.06 -15.68
CA ARG A 178 -9.51 -5.28 -16.34
C ARG A 178 -10.46 -6.09 -15.48
N LEU A 179 -10.37 -5.93 -14.16
CA LEU A 179 -11.07 -6.80 -13.23
C LEU A 179 -12.31 -6.17 -12.62
N VAL A 180 -12.32 -4.86 -12.37
CA VAL A 180 -13.47 -4.11 -11.84
C VAL A 180 -13.24 -2.60 -11.98
N PRO A 181 -14.29 -1.80 -12.31
CA PRO A 181 -14.18 -0.34 -12.40
C PRO A 181 -14.09 0.39 -11.04
N VAL A 182 -13.77 -0.29 -9.95
CA VAL A 182 -13.88 0.27 -8.60
C VAL A 182 -12.54 0.21 -7.87
N GLY A 183 -11.69 1.16 -8.16
CA GLY A 183 -10.55 1.42 -7.29
C GLY A 183 -10.64 2.85 -6.77
N GLY A 184 -11.26 3.11 -5.64
CA GLY A 184 -11.23 4.45 -5.04
C GLY A 184 -9.82 4.80 -4.55
N SER A 185 -9.64 6.08 -4.13
CA SER A 185 -8.38 6.61 -3.58
C SER A 185 -7.74 5.71 -2.51
N ARG A 186 -8.56 5.02 -1.71
CA ARG A 186 -8.10 4.10 -0.65
C ARG A 186 -7.37 2.86 -1.18
N VAL A 187 -7.83 2.30 -2.30
CA VAL A 187 -7.15 1.18 -2.99
C VAL A 187 -5.86 1.67 -3.63
N GLY A 188 -5.89 2.85 -4.24
CA GLY A 188 -4.70 3.52 -4.77
C GLY A 188 -3.65 3.78 -3.70
N MET A 189 -4.07 4.24 -2.52
CA MET A 189 -3.19 4.41 -1.36
C MET A 189 -2.49 3.11 -0.96
N ALA A 190 -3.24 1.98 -0.91
CA ALA A 190 -2.67 0.69 -0.57
C ALA A 190 -1.69 0.16 -1.63
N LEU A 191 -1.96 0.39 -2.92
CA LEU A 191 -1.02 0.06 -3.99
C LEU A 191 0.24 0.93 -3.94
N GLY A 192 0.09 2.23 -3.68
CA GLY A 192 1.22 3.13 -3.49
C GLY A 192 2.07 2.75 -2.28
N ALA A 193 1.42 2.41 -1.15
CA ALA A 193 2.10 1.91 0.04
C ALA A 193 2.84 0.59 -0.23
N ALA A 194 2.24 -0.32 -0.99
CA ALA A 194 2.91 -1.56 -1.41
C ALA A 194 4.17 -1.26 -2.23
N GLY A 195 4.07 -0.41 -3.25
CA GLY A 195 5.23 -0.02 -4.07
C GLY A 195 6.30 0.70 -3.25
N GLY A 196 5.89 1.58 -2.35
CA GLY A 196 6.79 2.27 -1.44
C GLY A 196 7.50 1.32 -0.47
N ALA A 197 6.78 0.32 0.07
CA ALA A 197 7.36 -0.69 0.94
C ALA A 197 8.38 -1.57 0.19
N LEU A 198 8.10 -1.96 -1.04
CA LEU A 198 9.05 -2.71 -1.86
C LEU A 198 10.29 -1.88 -2.19
N GLY A 199 10.13 -0.58 -2.47
CA GLY A 199 11.25 0.34 -2.64
C GLY A 199 12.09 0.51 -1.38
N GLY A 200 11.44 0.62 -0.20
CA GLY A 200 12.11 0.65 1.10
C GLY A 200 12.86 -0.65 1.39
N LEU A 201 12.26 -1.80 1.06
CA LEU A 201 12.95 -3.10 1.15
C LEU A 201 14.22 -3.13 0.30
N LEU A 202 14.15 -2.65 -0.95
CA LEU A 202 15.33 -2.54 -1.79
C LEU A 202 16.43 -1.68 -1.14
N LEU A 203 16.05 -0.54 -0.56
CA LEU A 203 16.97 0.37 0.11
C LEU A 203 17.66 -0.25 1.34
N VAL A 204 17.06 -1.23 2.01
CA VAL A 204 17.73 -1.99 3.09
C VAL A 204 19.06 -2.60 2.60
N PHE A 205 19.12 -3.01 1.33
CA PHE A 205 20.28 -3.68 0.75
C PHE A 205 21.26 -2.77 0.03
N ILE A 206 20.80 -1.62 -0.49
CA ILE A 206 21.63 -0.76 -1.35
C ILE A 206 21.96 0.59 -0.74
N CYS A 207 21.19 1.07 0.23
CA CYS A 207 21.44 2.38 0.84
C CYS A 207 22.56 2.29 1.89
N PRO A 208 23.69 2.98 1.70
CA PRO A 208 24.81 2.89 2.63
C PRO A 208 24.62 3.72 3.90
N PHE A 209 23.60 4.57 3.95
CA PHE A 209 23.43 5.53 5.04
C PHE A 209 22.62 4.94 6.20
N ALA A 210 23.19 4.95 7.41
CA ALA A 210 22.61 4.32 8.59
C ALA A 210 22.02 5.32 9.61
N SER A 211 22.02 6.63 9.33
CA SER A 211 21.44 7.59 10.27
C SER A 211 19.91 7.47 10.31
N THR A 212 19.33 7.47 11.53
CA THR A 212 17.89 7.40 11.75
C THR A 212 17.15 8.49 10.94
N ALA A 213 17.67 9.74 10.96
CA ALA A 213 17.07 10.83 10.20
C ALA A 213 17.02 10.51 8.70
N HIS A 214 18.08 9.95 8.11
CA HIS A 214 18.11 9.57 6.71
C HIS A 214 17.10 8.45 6.40
N VAL A 215 17.07 7.40 7.22
CA VAL A 215 16.16 6.26 6.99
C VAL A 215 14.70 6.71 7.08
N VAL A 216 14.35 7.51 8.09
CA VAL A 216 12.99 8.04 8.21
C VAL A 216 12.64 8.97 7.05
N LEU A 217 13.46 9.97 6.76
CA LEU A 217 13.17 10.98 5.74
C LEU A 217 13.31 10.44 4.31
N GLY A 218 14.24 9.52 4.06
CA GLY A 218 14.48 8.97 2.73
C GLY A 218 13.59 7.77 2.40
N HIS A 219 13.41 6.84 3.35
CA HIS A 219 12.71 5.58 3.08
C HIS A 219 11.23 5.66 3.47
N VAL A 220 10.93 6.08 4.73
CA VAL A 220 9.54 6.10 5.22
C VAL A 220 8.74 7.21 4.55
N VAL A 221 9.29 8.42 4.45
CA VAL A 221 8.62 9.52 3.72
C VAL A 221 8.44 9.14 2.25
N GLY A 222 9.40 8.45 1.63
CA GLY A 222 9.25 7.91 0.27
C GLY A 222 8.05 6.99 0.13
N MET A 223 7.83 6.08 1.09
CA MET A 223 6.66 5.20 1.13
C MET A 223 5.34 5.98 1.29
N VAL A 224 5.33 6.98 2.19
CA VAL A 224 4.15 7.85 2.41
C VAL A 224 3.80 8.64 1.14
N LEU A 225 4.79 9.22 0.49
CA LEU A 225 4.59 9.96 -0.77
C LEU A 225 4.07 9.04 -1.88
N ALA A 226 4.56 7.80 -1.97
CA ALA A 226 4.05 6.82 -2.92
C ALA A 226 2.57 6.45 -2.62
N ALA A 227 2.20 6.32 -1.34
CA ALA A 227 0.82 6.07 -0.92
C ALA A 227 -0.11 7.24 -1.29
N ILE A 228 0.32 8.48 -1.04
CA ILE A 228 -0.42 9.70 -1.43
C ILE A 228 -0.57 9.76 -2.95
N ALA A 229 0.50 9.55 -3.71
CA ALA A 229 0.46 9.54 -5.17
C ALA A 229 -0.53 8.50 -5.70
N GLY A 230 -0.51 7.29 -5.14
CA GLY A 230 -1.48 6.25 -5.49
C GLY A 230 -2.92 6.65 -5.18
N ALA A 231 -3.17 7.27 -4.03
CA ALA A 231 -4.48 7.79 -3.67
C ALA A 231 -4.98 8.85 -4.67
N LEU A 232 -4.13 9.80 -5.04
CA LEU A 232 -4.45 10.88 -5.97
C LEU A 232 -4.70 10.38 -7.39
N LEU A 233 -3.90 9.43 -7.88
CA LEU A 233 -4.06 8.84 -9.21
C LEU A 233 -5.39 8.10 -9.38
N MET A 234 -5.91 7.50 -8.30
CA MET A 234 -7.18 6.78 -8.33
C MET A 234 -8.38 7.60 -7.85
N PHE A 235 -8.17 8.83 -7.36
CA PHE A 235 -9.25 9.71 -6.92
C PHE A 235 -10.11 10.23 -8.09
N ARG A 236 -9.50 10.42 -9.27
CA ARG A 236 -10.11 11.03 -10.45
C ARG A 236 -10.96 10.08 -11.31
N LYS A 237 -11.34 8.94 -10.79
CA LYS A 237 -12.18 7.95 -11.46
C LYS A 237 -13.37 7.54 -10.62
#